data_6988a0e8a808ed53f649c43882ce6139
#
_entry.id   6988a0e8a808ed53f649c43882ce6139
#
_cell.length_a   1.000
_cell.length_b   1.000
_cell.length_c   1.000
_cell.angle_alpha   90.00
_cell.angle_beta   90.00
_cell.angle_gamma   90.00
#
_symmetry.space_group_name_H-M   'P 1'
#
loop_
_entity.id
_entity.type
_entity.pdbx_description
1 polymer ?
#
loop_
_entity_poly.entity_id
_entity_poly.type
_entity_poly.pdbx_seq_one_letter_code
_entity_poly.pdbx_strand_id
1 'polypeptide(L)'
;MKIQIDRNGKTIPTDDSWQFGIGNDHACQMLRADVCEHVKLAHDELGIRYIRFHGIFDDDLLVIQRLTDYFNFAAMPWAGKVQELSFRQIANVFDNVLKCGMKPFVELSFMPSAITKGKKVGLRYRNHIDMPKHMARWCDLVEKFIRFLLERYGKEEVESWYFEVWNEPDLPIFFHGKQQDYFELYAATARTIKKADAALRVGGPSTSACRWVGEFKSYCEKNDVPFDFLTTHHYPGDGFGNSFGVKDAFKMMKITHDNAKNGVDLGDTLTEYFFKPDIYKTWTKGILRKLDETARREAGDTPLFTTEWNSMAVYSAPVHDEKYSAAFLVKSVMDLKGIMDAYMFWCCSDVFEELFILGKPFHGSYGIVNNDGIPKPNFWGFKLLSQLYPERLDLPVTNDAVEYSVFVDGEKTQILLYAQDFDYAKHDTTELEITINTSARSVTKQVIDDNHCNPKAEWLKLGKPDLLTPAQVKMIKESTRLVSEPQAFTAENGNTTIRLSVQTNDVVLLTLE
;
A
#
# COMPACT_ATOMS: atom_id res chain seq x y z
N MET A 1 -31.26 7.14 9.98
CA MET A 1 -30.63 8.38 9.46
C MET A 1 -31.34 8.77 8.17
N LYS A 2 -31.65 10.08 7.98
CA LYS A 2 -32.25 10.57 6.73
C LYS A 2 -31.22 11.39 5.97
N ILE A 3 -31.05 11.09 4.68
CA ILE A 3 -30.12 11.75 3.77
C ILE A 3 -30.93 12.37 2.64
N GLN A 4 -30.75 13.67 2.41
CA GLN A 4 -31.34 14.40 1.29
C GLN A 4 -30.20 14.83 0.36
N ILE A 5 -30.28 14.41 -0.90
CA ILE A 5 -29.25 14.67 -1.89
C ILE A 5 -29.82 15.57 -3.00
N ASP A 6 -29.20 16.71 -3.21
CA ASP A 6 -29.43 17.50 -4.40
C ASP A 6 -28.42 17.10 -5.47
N ARG A 7 -28.87 16.34 -6.46
CA ARG A 7 -28.05 15.85 -7.57
C ARG A 7 -27.47 16.98 -8.44
N ASN A 8 -28.11 18.13 -8.44
CA ASN A 8 -27.69 19.28 -9.24
C ASN A 8 -26.66 20.18 -8.54
N GLY A 9 -26.11 19.72 -7.42
CA GLY A 9 -25.05 20.40 -6.71
C GLY A 9 -23.77 20.56 -7.57
N LYS A 10 -22.85 21.40 -7.10
CA LYS A 10 -21.54 21.57 -7.73
C LYS A 10 -20.79 20.25 -7.80
N THR A 11 -20.17 19.93 -8.94
CA THR A 11 -19.32 18.75 -9.12
C THR A 11 -17.84 19.09 -9.18
N ILE A 12 -17.02 18.11 -8.88
CA ILE A 12 -15.57 18.07 -9.07
C ILE A 12 -15.21 16.74 -9.75
N PRO A 13 -14.06 16.64 -10.42
CA PRO A 13 -13.59 15.36 -10.95
C PRO A 13 -13.48 14.30 -9.85
N THR A 14 -13.81 13.05 -10.18
CA THR A 14 -13.57 11.91 -9.29
C THR A 14 -12.06 11.69 -9.15
N ASP A 15 -11.59 11.52 -7.91
CA ASP A 15 -10.18 11.33 -7.60
C ASP A 15 -9.73 9.91 -7.97
N ASP A 16 -8.72 9.77 -8.81
CA ASP A 16 -8.11 8.52 -9.25
C ASP A 16 -6.65 8.36 -8.78
N SER A 17 -6.19 9.19 -7.86
CA SER A 17 -4.82 9.15 -7.31
C SER A 17 -4.44 7.77 -6.75
N TRP A 18 -5.41 7.01 -6.26
CA TRP A 18 -5.22 5.65 -5.78
C TRP A 18 -4.89 4.63 -6.89
N GLN A 19 -5.27 4.89 -8.16
CA GLN A 19 -4.91 4.06 -9.33
C GLN A 19 -3.47 4.30 -9.79
N PHE A 20 -2.81 5.32 -9.23
CA PHE A 20 -1.43 5.60 -9.60
C PHE A 20 -0.54 4.37 -9.39
N GLY A 21 -0.59 3.72 -8.24
CA GLY A 21 0.23 2.57 -7.98
C GLY A 21 -0.15 1.79 -6.73
N ILE A 22 0.57 0.70 -6.51
CA ILE A 22 0.43 -0.16 -5.33
C ILE A 22 1.82 -0.62 -4.87
N GLY A 23 1.99 -0.81 -3.56
CA GLY A 23 3.18 -1.44 -3.00
C GLY A 23 3.15 -2.96 -3.15
N ASN A 24 4.31 -3.57 -3.05
CA ASN A 24 4.48 -5.02 -2.85
C ASN A 24 5.68 -5.23 -1.92
N ASP A 25 5.93 -6.46 -1.47
CA ASP A 25 7.06 -6.81 -0.61
C ASP A 25 8.42 -6.43 -1.24
N HIS A 26 9.31 -7.35 -1.45
CA HIS A 26 10.64 -7.12 -2.04
C HIS A 26 10.69 -7.39 -3.54
N ALA A 27 11.66 -6.78 -4.22
CA ALA A 27 11.89 -6.92 -5.65
C ALA A 27 12.03 -8.39 -6.10
N CYS A 28 12.66 -9.24 -5.29
CA CYS A 28 12.81 -10.66 -5.58
C CYS A 28 11.48 -11.40 -5.70
N GLN A 29 10.41 -10.92 -5.07
CA GLN A 29 9.08 -11.51 -5.18
C GLN A 29 8.51 -11.43 -6.61
N MET A 30 8.91 -10.43 -7.38
CA MET A 30 8.53 -10.34 -8.80
C MET A 30 9.16 -11.41 -9.70
N LEU A 31 10.03 -12.27 -9.15
CA LEU A 31 10.54 -13.48 -9.84
C LEU A 31 9.61 -14.69 -9.67
N ARG A 32 8.57 -14.59 -8.84
CA ARG A 32 7.59 -15.64 -8.55
C ARG A 32 6.39 -15.52 -9.50
N ALA A 33 5.91 -16.65 -9.98
CA ALA A 33 4.76 -16.71 -10.87
C ALA A 33 3.46 -16.27 -10.17
N ASP A 34 3.23 -16.71 -8.93
CA ASP A 34 2.05 -16.37 -8.13
C ASP A 34 1.96 -14.86 -7.87
N VAL A 35 3.04 -14.21 -7.49
CA VAL A 35 3.07 -12.76 -7.30
C VAL A 35 2.80 -12.01 -8.62
N CYS A 36 3.37 -12.47 -9.74
CA CYS A 36 3.07 -11.89 -11.04
C CYS A 36 1.58 -12.01 -11.40
N GLU A 37 0.92 -13.13 -11.07
CA GLU A 37 -0.52 -13.30 -11.25
C GLU A 37 -1.32 -12.31 -10.40
N HIS A 38 -0.94 -12.09 -9.14
CA HIS A 38 -1.59 -11.13 -8.25
C HIS A 38 -1.44 -9.69 -8.74
N VAL A 39 -0.23 -9.32 -9.16
CA VAL A 39 0.06 -7.98 -9.71
C VAL A 39 -0.71 -7.75 -11.01
N LYS A 40 -0.75 -8.76 -11.90
CA LYS A 40 -1.54 -8.68 -13.13
C LYS A 40 -3.03 -8.54 -12.84
N LEU A 41 -3.56 -9.27 -11.86
CA LEU A 41 -4.96 -9.17 -11.43
C LEU A 41 -5.29 -7.74 -10.95
N ALA A 42 -4.41 -7.14 -10.15
CA ALA A 42 -4.58 -5.77 -9.68
C ALA A 42 -4.56 -4.76 -10.83
N HIS A 43 -3.69 -4.94 -11.83
CA HIS A 43 -3.68 -4.10 -13.03
C HIS A 43 -4.98 -4.26 -13.85
N ASP A 44 -5.31 -5.49 -14.23
CA ASP A 44 -6.41 -5.78 -15.16
C ASP A 44 -7.78 -5.40 -14.59
N GLU A 45 -7.98 -5.64 -13.28
CA GLU A 45 -9.29 -5.45 -12.65
C GLU A 45 -9.48 -4.09 -11.99
N LEU A 46 -8.40 -3.45 -11.54
CA LEU A 46 -8.47 -2.21 -10.76
C LEU A 46 -7.91 -1.01 -11.52
N GLY A 47 -7.16 -1.23 -12.62
CA GLY A 47 -6.55 -0.15 -13.41
C GLY A 47 -5.30 0.46 -12.75
N ILE A 48 -4.66 -0.25 -11.83
CA ILE A 48 -3.44 0.22 -11.15
C ILE A 48 -2.27 0.26 -12.14
N ARG A 49 -1.50 1.36 -12.13
CA ARG A 49 -0.52 1.68 -13.19
C ARG A 49 0.93 1.40 -12.81
N TYR A 50 1.31 1.62 -11.54
CA TYR A 50 2.69 1.44 -11.06
C TYR A 50 2.75 0.44 -9.93
N ILE A 51 3.94 -0.19 -9.78
CA ILE A 51 4.24 -1.04 -8.63
C ILE A 51 5.55 -0.60 -7.98
N ARG A 52 5.54 -0.49 -6.64
CA ARG A 52 6.69 -0.17 -5.80
C ARG A 52 7.03 -1.37 -4.92
N PHE A 53 8.29 -1.66 -4.74
CA PHE A 53 8.80 -2.71 -3.85
C PHE A 53 10.18 -2.35 -3.32
N HIS A 54 10.53 -2.95 -2.18
CA HIS A 54 11.83 -2.75 -1.53
C HIS A 54 12.95 -3.55 -2.20
N GLY A 55 14.20 -3.13 -1.94
CA GLY A 55 15.36 -3.98 -2.07
C GLY A 55 15.81 -4.31 -3.49
N ILE A 56 15.70 -3.36 -4.45
CA ILE A 56 16.19 -3.60 -5.83
C ILE A 56 17.70 -3.87 -5.90
N PHE A 57 18.46 -3.46 -4.87
CA PHE A 57 19.90 -3.68 -4.77
C PHE A 57 20.29 -4.70 -3.70
N ASP A 58 19.34 -5.42 -3.13
CA ASP A 58 19.62 -6.45 -2.15
C ASP A 58 20.45 -7.61 -2.72
N ASP A 59 21.20 -8.24 -1.85
CA ASP A 59 22.15 -9.30 -2.23
C ASP A 59 21.48 -10.53 -2.84
N ASP A 60 20.20 -10.77 -2.61
CA ASP A 60 19.41 -11.86 -3.20
C ASP A 60 19.17 -11.68 -4.71
N LEU A 61 19.25 -10.44 -5.22
CA LEU A 61 19.25 -10.16 -6.66
C LEU A 61 20.63 -10.25 -7.31
N LEU A 62 21.65 -10.65 -6.55
CA LEU A 62 23.01 -10.92 -7.03
C LEU A 62 23.64 -9.75 -7.83
N VAL A 63 23.34 -8.51 -7.40
CA VAL A 63 23.77 -7.30 -8.12
C VAL A 63 25.28 -7.13 -8.11
N ILE A 64 25.92 -7.33 -6.95
CA ILE A 64 27.38 -7.32 -6.79
C ILE A 64 27.80 -8.67 -6.19
N GLN A 65 28.38 -9.52 -7.02
CA GLN A 65 28.84 -10.85 -6.65
C GLN A 65 30.34 -10.81 -6.33
N ARG A 66 30.74 -11.34 -5.17
CA ARG A 66 32.15 -11.45 -4.76
C ARG A 66 32.58 -12.90 -4.80
N LEU A 67 33.85 -13.14 -5.11
CA LEU A 67 34.42 -14.50 -5.06
C LEU A 67 34.23 -15.15 -3.67
N THR A 68 34.25 -14.34 -2.61
CA THR A 68 34.04 -14.79 -1.22
C THR A 68 32.60 -15.21 -0.92
N ASP A 69 31.64 -14.87 -1.74
CA ASP A 69 30.23 -15.28 -1.55
C ASP A 69 30.01 -16.75 -1.94
N TYR A 70 30.87 -17.28 -2.82
CA TYR A 70 30.80 -18.66 -3.30
C TYR A 70 31.78 -19.61 -2.61
N PHE A 71 32.92 -19.08 -2.13
CA PHE A 71 33.98 -19.87 -1.58
C PHE A 71 34.50 -19.25 -0.28
N ASN A 72 34.74 -20.07 0.73
CA ASN A 72 35.33 -19.61 1.98
C ASN A 72 36.85 -19.42 1.84
N PHE A 73 37.25 -18.32 1.26
CA PHE A 73 38.66 -17.91 1.11
C PHE A 73 39.11 -16.96 2.22
N ALA A 74 38.71 -17.20 3.48
CA ALA A 74 39.03 -16.32 4.61
C ALA A 74 40.55 -16.03 4.75
N ALA A 75 41.40 -16.96 4.30
CA ALA A 75 42.84 -16.79 4.30
C ALA A 75 43.38 -15.96 3.11
N MET A 76 42.54 -15.54 2.16
CA MET A 76 42.95 -14.81 0.95
C MET A 76 42.32 -13.41 0.90
N PRO A 77 42.96 -12.37 1.50
CA PRO A 77 42.38 -11.02 1.58
C PRO A 77 42.01 -10.37 0.25
N TRP A 78 42.63 -10.84 -0.85
CA TRP A 78 42.35 -10.35 -2.20
C TRP A 78 41.04 -10.91 -2.80
N ALA A 79 40.54 -12.05 -2.31
CA ALA A 79 39.38 -12.72 -2.89
C ALA A 79 38.12 -11.88 -2.81
N GLY A 80 37.93 -11.10 -1.71
CA GLY A 80 36.82 -10.16 -1.58
C GLY A 80 36.89 -8.92 -2.50
N LYS A 81 38.08 -8.72 -3.19
CA LYS A 81 38.23 -7.64 -4.18
C LYS A 81 37.82 -8.08 -5.58
N VAL A 82 37.69 -9.38 -5.80
CA VAL A 82 37.19 -9.94 -7.09
C VAL A 82 35.67 -9.84 -7.03
N GLN A 83 35.13 -8.93 -7.81
CA GLN A 83 33.72 -8.61 -7.85
C GLN A 83 33.23 -8.56 -9.29
N GLU A 84 31.98 -8.99 -9.49
CA GLU A 84 31.26 -8.83 -10.75
C GLU A 84 29.96 -8.12 -10.52
N LEU A 85 29.61 -7.17 -11.38
CA LEU A 85 28.35 -6.46 -11.39
C LEU A 85 27.41 -7.11 -12.42
N SER A 86 26.21 -7.47 -12.01
CA SER A 86 25.19 -8.05 -12.88
C SER A 86 23.81 -7.48 -12.57
N PHE A 87 23.15 -6.96 -13.59
CA PHE A 87 21.73 -6.55 -13.51
C PHE A 87 20.79 -7.61 -14.08
N ARG A 88 21.23 -8.86 -14.21
CA ARG A 88 20.42 -9.91 -14.84
C ARG A 88 19.11 -10.19 -14.09
N GLN A 89 19.17 -10.30 -12.76
CA GLN A 89 17.96 -10.54 -11.96
C GLN A 89 17.05 -9.32 -11.93
N ILE A 90 17.63 -8.13 -11.85
CA ILE A 90 16.88 -6.87 -11.96
C ILE A 90 16.14 -6.79 -13.31
N ALA A 91 16.79 -7.20 -14.40
CA ALA A 91 16.13 -7.29 -15.71
C ALA A 91 14.91 -8.21 -15.67
N ASN A 92 15.02 -9.39 -15.05
CA ASN A 92 13.90 -10.32 -14.92
C ASN A 92 12.77 -9.72 -14.08
N VAL A 93 13.08 -9.00 -12.99
CA VAL A 93 12.11 -8.29 -12.16
C VAL A 93 11.32 -7.28 -13.00
N PHE A 94 11.98 -6.36 -13.67
CA PHE A 94 11.29 -5.32 -14.45
C PHE A 94 10.62 -5.87 -15.71
N ASP A 95 11.19 -6.90 -16.36
CA ASP A 95 10.51 -7.59 -17.46
C ASP A 95 9.19 -8.19 -17.02
N ASN A 96 9.12 -8.74 -15.79
CA ASN A 96 7.89 -9.29 -15.23
C ASN A 96 6.90 -8.18 -14.86
N VAL A 97 7.34 -7.08 -14.26
CA VAL A 97 6.49 -5.90 -13.99
C VAL A 97 5.81 -5.42 -15.28
N LEU A 98 6.60 -5.20 -16.34
CA LEU A 98 6.08 -4.73 -17.63
C LEU A 98 5.13 -5.77 -18.29
N LYS A 99 5.40 -7.06 -18.16
CA LYS A 99 4.49 -8.14 -18.63
C LYS A 99 3.17 -8.17 -17.87
N CYS A 100 3.16 -7.76 -16.60
CA CYS A 100 1.94 -7.61 -15.82
C CYS A 100 1.11 -6.38 -16.22
N GLY A 101 1.62 -5.51 -17.10
CA GLY A 101 0.96 -4.29 -17.55
C GLY A 101 1.27 -3.05 -16.69
N MET A 102 2.01 -3.22 -15.59
CA MET A 102 2.39 -2.11 -14.72
C MET A 102 3.75 -1.52 -15.10
N LYS A 103 4.01 -0.30 -14.63
CA LYS A 103 5.33 0.36 -14.71
C LYS A 103 6.03 0.32 -13.36
N PRO A 104 7.38 0.29 -13.33
CA PRO A 104 8.14 0.40 -12.11
C PRO A 104 8.04 1.79 -11.46
N PHE A 105 7.75 1.82 -10.16
CA PHE A 105 8.08 2.91 -9.26
C PHE A 105 9.30 2.45 -8.47
N VAL A 106 10.47 2.86 -8.90
CA VAL A 106 11.75 2.25 -8.49
C VAL A 106 12.22 2.83 -7.17
N GLU A 107 12.14 2.06 -6.09
CA GLU A 107 12.77 2.39 -4.82
C GLU A 107 14.24 1.94 -4.85
N LEU A 108 15.16 2.90 -4.71
CA LEU A 108 16.61 2.64 -4.72
C LEU A 108 17.09 2.24 -3.32
N SER A 109 16.86 1.01 -2.95
CA SER A 109 17.24 0.36 -1.69
C SER A 109 17.59 -1.12 -1.92
N PHE A 110 18.10 -1.85 -0.98
CA PHE A 110 18.91 -1.38 0.14
C PHE A 110 20.38 -1.40 -0.26
N MET A 111 21.31 -1.20 0.71
CA MET A 111 22.74 -1.11 0.41
C MET A 111 23.31 -2.50 0.14
N PRO A 112 23.91 -2.79 -1.02
CA PRO A 112 24.60 -4.07 -1.25
C PRO A 112 25.69 -4.33 -0.21
N SER A 113 25.78 -5.55 0.31
CA SER A 113 26.81 -5.92 1.31
C SER A 113 28.24 -5.64 0.86
N ALA A 114 28.47 -5.64 -0.44
CA ALA A 114 29.80 -5.37 -1.04
C ALA A 114 30.28 -3.93 -0.88
N ILE A 115 29.38 -2.97 -0.66
CA ILE A 115 29.71 -1.53 -0.59
C ILE A 115 29.26 -0.86 0.71
N THR A 116 28.53 -1.57 1.57
CA THR A 116 28.07 -1.05 2.86
C THR A 116 29.21 -0.69 3.81
N LYS A 117 29.03 0.33 4.63
CA LYS A 117 29.98 0.75 5.66
C LYS A 117 29.99 -0.19 6.85
N GLY A 118 28.82 -0.66 7.26
CA GLY A 118 28.59 -1.42 8.48
C GLY A 118 28.13 -2.85 8.23
N LYS A 119 27.61 -3.46 9.28
CA LYS A 119 27.04 -4.82 9.28
C LYS A 119 25.62 -4.84 9.81
N LYS A 120 24.99 -3.68 9.96
CA LYS A 120 23.62 -3.60 10.42
C LYS A 120 22.70 -4.10 9.30
N VAL A 121 21.81 -4.98 9.69
CA VAL A 121 20.80 -5.54 8.80
C VAL A 121 19.43 -5.37 9.45
N GLY A 122 18.42 -5.10 8.61
CA GLY A 122 17.02 -5.06 8.99
C GLY A 122 16.28 -6.28 8.46
N LEU A 123 15.16 -6.60 9.07
CA LEU A 123 14.15 -7.53 8.60
C LEU A 123 14.65 -8.95 8.23
N ARG A 124 13.78 -9.81 7.72
CA ARG A 124 14.11 -11.19 7.36
C ARG A 124 15.09 -11.28 6.18
N TYR A 125 14.96 -10.40 5.21
CA TYR A 125 15.86 -10.37 4.04
C TYR A 125 17.30 -9.96 4.39
N ARG A 126 17.53 -9.46 5.63
CA ARG A 126 18.83 -9.00 6.11
C ARG A 126 19.38 -7.83 5.28
N ASN A 127 18.48 -6.93 4.91
CA ASN A 127 18.80 -5.71 4.18
C ASN A 127 19.88 -4.92 4.89
N HIS A 128 20.96 -4.56 4.20
CA HIS A 128 21.97 -3.71 4.78
C HIS A 128 21.50 -2.25 4.84
N ILE A 129 21.34 -1.76 6.06
CA ILE A 129 20.74 -0.46 6.35
C ILE A 129 21.76 0.64 6.72
N ASP A 130 23.05 0.36 6.62
CA ASP A 130 24.11 1.33 6.83
C ASP A 130 24.38 2.16 5.57
N MET A 131 24.96 3.35 5.75
CA MET A 131 25.50 4.17 4.66
C MET A 131 26.56 3.41 3.83
N PRO A 132 26.82 3.79 2.58
CA PRO A 132 27.91 3.22 1.80
C PRO A 132 29.26 3.56 2.45
N LYS A 133 30.21 2.63 2.38
CA LYS A 133 31.58 2.86 2.84
C LYS A 133 32.25 4.05 2.11
N HIS A 134 31.95 4.17 0.83
CA HIS A 134 32.40 5.28 -0.03
C HIS A 134 31.25 5.71 -0.93
N MET A 135 30.79 6.93 -0.81
CA MET A 135 29.67 7.48 -1.60
C MET A 135 29.92 7.33 -3.12
N ALA A 136 31.17 7.47 -3.57
CA ALA A 136 31.51 7.29 -4.97
C ALA A 136 31.19 5.87 -5.51
N ARG A 137 31.25 4.83 -4.66
CA ARG A 137 30.89 3.45 -5.06
C ARG A 137 29.38 3.29 -5.20
N TRP A 138 28.61 3.95 -4.35
CA TRP A 138 27.16 4.01 -4.48
C TRP A 138 26.76 4.75 -5.75
N CYS A 139 27.32 5.92 -5.99
CA CYS A 139 27.03 6.69 -7.22
C CYS A 139 27.42 5.93 -8.49
N ASP A 140 28.55 5.21 -8.50
CA ASP A 140 28.97 4.35 -9.64
C ASP A 140 27.96 3.22 -9.89
N LEU A 141 27.44 2.58 -8.84
CA LEU A 141 26.39 1.58 -8.95
C LEU A 141 25.10 2.19 -9.54
N VAL A 142 24.64 3.31 -9.00
CA VAL A 142 23.43 4.01 -9.47
C VAL A 142 23.60 4.47 -10.92
N GLU A 143 24.74 5.06 -11.30
CA GLU A 143 25.00 5.49 -12.69
C GLU A 143 24.94 4.30 -13.66
N LYS A 144 25.58 3.19 -13.31
CA LYS A 144 25.57 1.97 -14.15
C LYS A 144 24.18 1.36 -14.25
N PHE A 145 23.44 1.37 -13.16
CA PHE A 145 22.05 0.90 -13.12
C PHE A 145 21.15 1.74 -14.04
N ILE A 146 21.20 3.07 -13.94
CA ILE A 146 20.40 3.95 -14.81
C ILE A 146 20.78 3.75 -16.28
N ARG A 147 22.09 3.67 -16.61
CA ARG A 147 22.53 3.39 -17.99
C ARG A 147 22.01 2.06 -18.50
N PHE A 148 22.08 1.01 -17.68
CA PHE A 148 21.50 -0.30 -18.00
C PHE A 148 20.01 -0.21 -18.31
N LEU A 149 19.22 0.54 -17.51
CA LEU A 149 17.79 0.71 -17.76
C LEU A 149 17.52 1.42 -19.08
N LEU A 150 18.21 2.54 -19.34
CA LEU A 150 18.09 3.30 -20.59
C LEU A 150 18.48 2.48 -21.84
N GLU A 151 19.53 1.66 -21.74
CA GLU A 151 19.99 0.79 -22.83
C GLU A 151 19.01 -0.37 -23.08
N ARG A 152 18.44 -0.97 -22.01
CA ARG A 152 17.56 -2.13 -22.13
C ARG A 152 16.14 -1.80 -22.53
N TYR A 153 15.55 -0.80 -21.90
CA TYR A 153 14.12 -0.47 -22.03
C TYR A 153 13.86 0.73 -22.94
N GLY A 154 14.89 1.48 -23.27
CA GLY A 154 14.78 2.70 -24.04
C GLY A 154 14.44 3.92 -23.19
N LYS A 155 14.82 5.08 -23.69
CA LYS A 155 14.72 6.35 -22.99
C LYS A 155 13.26 6.72 -22.66
N GLU A 156 12.37 6.63 -23.65
CA GLU A 156 10.95 6.98 -23.52
C GLU A 156 10.25 6.18 -22.41
N GLU A 157 10.54 4.86 -22.35
CA GLU A 157 9.95 4.01 -21.31
C GLU A 157 10.48 4.37 -19.92
N VAL A 158 11.81 4.50 -19.77
CA VAL A 158 12.43 4.78 -18.45
C VAL A 158 12.10 6.18 -17.94
N GLU A 159 11.95 7.19 -18.80
CA GLU A 159 11.48 8.53 -18.43
C GLU A 159 10.03 8.53 -17.90
N SER A 160 9.26 7.49 -18.22
CA SER A 160 7.93 7.33 -17.66
C SER A 160 7.93 6.77 -16.24
N TRP A 161 9.06 6.23 -15.75
CA TRP A 161 9.20 5.68 -14.41
C TRP A 161 9.49 6.77 -13.37
N TYR A 162 9.42 6.39 -12.09
CA TYR A 162 9.79 7.22 -10.95
C TYR A 162 10.91 6.56 -10.18
N PHE A 163 11.82 7.37 -9.62
CA PHE A 163 12.95 6.88 -8.82
C PHE A 163 12.87 7.50 -7.44
N GLU A 164 12.56 6.70 -6.45
CA GLU A 164 12.53 7.07 -5.04
C GLU A 164 13.81 6.62 -4.36
N VAL A 165 14.38 7.47 -3.51
CA VAL A 165 15.65 7.13 -2.85
C VAL A 165 15.38 6.62 -1.45
N TRP A 166 15.60 5.31 -1.25
CA TRP A 166 15.46 4.60 0.02
C TRP A 166 14.01 4.35 0.46
N ASN A 167 13.87 3.69 1.65
CA ASN A 167 12.63 3.44 2.36
C ASN A 167 12.76 3.83 3.82
N GLU A 168 11.83 4.62 4.36
CA GLU A 168 11.67 5.01 5.76
C GLU A 168 13.00 5.30 6.49
N PRO A 169 13.81 6.25 5.99
CA PRO A 169 15.12 6.55 6.58
C PRO A 169 15.03 7.16 7.97
N ASP A 170 13.85 7.49 8.45
CA ASP A 170 13.56 7.95 9.81
C ASP A 170 13.36 6.81 10.81
N LEU A 171 13.26 5.56 10.34
CA LEU A 171 13.10 4.36 11.17
C LEU A 171 14.41 3.55 11.28
N PRO A 172 14.88 3.25 12.52
CA PRO A 172 16.14 2.53 12.74
C PRO A 172 16.17 1.09 12.16
N ILE A 173 15.03 0.52 11.83
CA ILE A 173 14.92 -0.80 11.20
C ILE A 173 15.25 -0.75 9.71
N PHE A 174 15.08 0.41 9.07
CA PHE A 174 15.34 0.62 7.64
C PHE A 174 16.58 1.47 7.35
N PHE A 175 17.04 2.30 8.30
CA PHE A 175 18.21 3.13 8.08
C PHE A 175 19.02 3.34 9.38
N HIS A 176 20.29 2.99 9.33
CA HIS A 176 21.24 3.17 10.42
C HIS A 176 22.12 4.40 10.18
N GLY A 177 21.50 5.57 10.30
CA GLY A 177 22.11 6.88 10.11
C GLY A 177 21.26 7.98 10.76
N LYS A 178 21.69 9.21 10.57
CA LYS A 178 20.94 10.41 10.97
C LYS A 178 20.20 10.97 9.75
N GLN A 179 19.25 11.86 9.99
CA GLN A 179 18.55 12.61 8.92
C GLN A 179 19.53 13.23 7.93
N GLN A 180 20.60 13.86 8.41
CA GLN A 180 21.64 14.49 7.56
C GLN A 180 22.35 13.46 6.68
N ASP A 181 22.66 12.26 7.21
CA ASP A 181 23.29 11.19 6.43
C ASP A 181 22.39 10.75 5.26
N TYR A 182 21.08 10.63 5.51
CA TYR A 182 20.13 10.34 4.46
C TYR A 182 20.04 11.47 3.41
N PHE A 183 19.97 12.72 3.85
CA PHE A 183 19.92 13.87 2.92
C PHE A 183 21.16 13.93 2.02
N GLU A 184 22.32 13.58 2.53
CA GLU A 184 23.56 13.47 1.74
C GLU A 184 23.53 12.30 0.76
N LEU A 185 22.98 11.13 1.17
CA LEU A 185 22.78 9.97 0.31
C LEU A 185 21.81 10.32 -0.84
N TYR A 186 20.68 10.96 -0.50
CA TYR A 186 19.71 11.43 -1.48
C TYR A 186 20.36 12.39 -2.48
N ALA A 187 21.04 13.42 -2.01
CA ALA A 187 21.66 14.44 -2.87
C ALA A 187 22.67 13.84 -3.86
N ALA A 188 23.50 12.90 -3.38
CA ALA A 188 24.46 12.20 -4.24
C ALA A 188 23.76 11.34 -5.29
N THR A 189 22.70 10.63 -4.90
CA THR A 189 21.90 9.77 -5.76
C THR A 189 21.16 10.57 -6.83
N ALA A 190 20.43 11.60 -6.41
CA ALA A 190 19.63 12.46 -7.31
C ALA A 190 20.49 13.15 -8.36
N ARG A 191 21.63 13.71 -7.96
CA ARG A 191 22.58 14.32 -8.91
C ARG A 191 23.16 13.27 -9.90
N THR A 192 23.38 12.05 -9.44
CA THR A 192 23.86 10.95 -10.30
C THR A 192 22.81 10.58 -11.34
N ILE A 193 21.55 10.45 -10.94
CA ILE A 193 20.43 10.14 -11.85
C ILE A 193 20.28 11.25 -12.88
N LYS A 194 20.19 12.51 -12.45
CA LYS A 194 20.02 13.68 -13.34
C LYS A 194 21.20 13.89 -14.28
N LYS A 195 22.41 13.51 -13.88
CA LYS A 195 23.60 13.52 -14.76
C LYS A 195 23.51 12.44 -15.86
N ALA A 196 22.93 11.30 -15.56
CA ALA A 196 22.74 10.23 -16.55
C ALA A 196 21.65 10.61 -17.55
N ASP A 197 20.51 11.13 -17.08
CA ASP A 197 19.47 11.72 -17.89
C ASP A 197 18.65 12.75 -17.05
N ALA A 198 18.63 14.00 -17.50
CA ALA A 198 17.96 15.08 -16.79
C ALA A 198 16.41 14.96 -16.75
N ALA A 199 15.81 14.20 -17.66
CA ALA A 199 14.36 14.00 -17.73
C ALA A 199 13.84 12.95 -16.74
N LEU A 200 14.72 12.09 -16.16
CA LEU A 200 14.33 11.10 -15.18
C LEU A 200 13.81 11.76 -13.90
N ARG A 201 12.70 11.24 -13.36
CA ARG A 201 12.04 11.80 -12.18
C ARG A 201 12.58 11.15 -10.91
N VAL A 202 13.12 11.96 -10.00
CA VAL A 202 13.69 11.50 -8.72
C VAL A 202 13.05 12.22 -7.54
N GLY A 203 12.77 11.50 -6.45
CA GLY A 203 12.12 12.04 -5.26
C GLY A 203 12.42 11.26 -3.97
N GLY A 204 11.83 11.74 -2.90
CA GLY A 204 11.90 11.25 -1.53
C GLY A 204 11.13 12.21 -0.60
N PRO A 205 11.24 12.14 0.74
CA PRO A 205 12.16 11.31 1.52
C PRO A 205 11.66 9.91 1.89
N SER A 206 10.43 9.52 1.50
CA SER A 206 9.84 8.22 1.81
C SER A 206 9.81 7.89 3.31
N THR A 207 9.50 8.87 4.12
CA THR A 207 9.52 8.76 5.59
C THR A 207 8.18 8.33 6.15
N SER A 208 8.22 7.66 7.30
CA SER A 208 7.01 7.28 8.04
C SER A 208 6.28 8.51 8.60
N ALA A 209 4.97 8.38 8.85
CA ALA A 209 4.17 9.36 9.59
C ALA A 209 4.24 10.80 9.03
N CYS A 210 4.40 10.97 7.73
CA CYS A 210 4.52 12.27 7.06
C CYS A 210 5.66 13.15 7.63
N ARG A 211 6.73 12.53 8.14
CA ARG A 211 7.86 13.28 8.72
C ARG A 211 8.81 13.78 7.63
N TRP A 212 9.59 14.78 7.96
CA TRP A 212 10.70 15.36 7.19
C TRP A 212 10.33 15.95 5.82
N VAL A 213 9.07 16.02 5.42
CA VAL A 213 8.67 16.53 4.10
C VAL A 213 9.19 17.96 3.90
N GLY A 214 8.91 18.85 4.86
CA GLY A 214 9.34 20.24 4.81
C GLY A 214 10.86 20.42 4.98
N GLU A 215 11.49 19.70 5.91
CA GLU A 215 12.92 19.74 6.11
C GLU A 215 13.70 19.22 4.90
N PHE A 216 13.23 18.12 4.29
CA PHE A 216 13.82 17.55 3.10
C PHE A 216 13.75 18.52 1.91
N LYS A 217 12.56 19.09 1.65
CA LYS A 217 12.37 20.09 0.61
C LYS A 217 13.30 21.29 0.82
N SER A 218 13.31 21.84 2.03
CA SER A 218 14.18 22.97 2.40
C SER A 218 15.67 22.66 2.23
N TYR A 219 16.09 21.44 2.57
CA TYR A 219 17.47 20.99 2.35
C TYR A 219 17.80 20.95 0.85
N CYS A 220 16.92 20.37 0.04
CA CYS A 220 17.13 20.26 -1.41
C CYS A 220 17.22 21.66 -2.06
N GLU A 221 16.27 22.55 -1.76
CA GLU A 221 16.26 23.93 -2.28
C GLU A 221 17.52 24.70 -1.88
N LYS A 222 17.92 24.64 -0.60
CA LYS A 222 19.10 25.35 -0.09
C LYS A 222 20.42 24.88 -0.71
N ASN A 223 20.53 23.59 -1.05
CA ASN A 223 21.76 22.98 -1.52
C ASN A 223 21.75 22.69 -3.03
N ASP A 224 20.77 23.20 -3.78
CA ASP A 224 20.59 22.96 -5.22
C ASP A 224 20.63 21.45 -5.55
N VAL A 225 19.83 20.68 -4.79
CA VAL A 225 19.65 19.23 -5.00
C VAL A 225 18.36 19.02 -5.80
N PRO A 226 18.42 18.31 -6.94
CA PRO A 226 17.22 18.08 -7.74
C PRO A 226 16.23 17.15 -7.03
N PHE A 227 14.95 17.48 -7.12
CA PHE A 227 13.82 16.63 -6.77
C PHE A 227 12.62 16.99 -7.64
N ASP A 228 11.88 16.01 -8.12
CA ASP A 228 10.73 16.19 -9.01
C ASP A 228 9.41 15.95 -8.27
N PHE A 229 9.45 15.20 -7.19
CA PHE A 229 8.31 14.87 -6.33
C PHE A 229 8.76 14.62 -4.90
N LEU A 230 7.81 14.69 -3.97
CA LEU A 230 8.00 14.34 -2.56
C LEU A 230 7.20 13.07 -2.24
N THR A 231 7.72 12.26 -1.33
CA THR A 231 7.08 11.02 -0.90
C THR A 231 7.03 10.89 0.61
N THR A 232 5.99 10.21 1.09
CA THR A 232 5.80 9.90 2.51
C THR A 232 4.95 8.66 2.68
N HIS A 233 4.94 8.11 3.91
CA HIS A 233 4.08 7.02 4.33
C HIS A 233 3.22 7.45 5.50
N HIS A 234 2.07 6.79 5.68
CA HIS A 234 1.26 6.96 6.88
C HIS A 234 0.35 5.75 7.17
N TYR A 235 0.14 5.54 8.46
CA TYR A 235 -0.80 4.53 8.97
C TYR A 235 -1.59 5.14 10.13
N PRO A 236 -2.79 4.62 10.48
CA PRO A 236 -3.63 5.24 11.52
C PRO A 236 -2.98 5.41 12.89
N GLY A 237 -2.02 4.56 13.24
CA GLY A 237 -1.25 4.64 14.48
C GLY A 237 -0.08 5.63 14.48
N ASP A 238 0.25 6.20 13.34
CA ASP A 238 1.36 7.13 13.19
C ASP A 238 1.09 8.45 13.92
N GLY A 239 2.16 9.02 14.48
CA GLY A 239 2.10 10.32 15.16
C GLY A 239 1.45 10.30 16.56
N PHE A 240 0.89 9.18 17.03
CA PHE A 240 0.22 9.06 18.32
C PHE A 240 0.96 8.20 19.37
N GLY A 241 2.27 8.04 19.22
CA GLY A 241 3.13 7.57 20.32
C GLY A 241 3.10 6.06 20.60
N ASN A 242 2.63 5.23 19.70
CA ASN A 242 2.82 3.79 19.77
C ASN A 242 4.25 3.40 19.35
N SER A 243 5.25 3.96 20.05
CA SER A 243 6.62 3.52 19.88
C SER A 243 6.81 2.13 20.49
N PHE A 244 7.09 1.15 19.64
CA PHE A 244 7.55 -0.17 20.08
C PHE A 244 8.94 0.00 20.76
N GLY A 245 8.94 -0.07 22.08
CA GLY A 245 10.15 0.14 22.88
C GLY A 245 10.82 -1.16 23.28
N VAL A 246 12.00 -1.04 23.90
CA VAL A 246 12.77 -2.20 24.41
C VAL A 246 11.94 -3.06 25.38
N LYS A 247 11.10 -2.43 26.21
CA LYS A 247 10.20 -3.16 27.13
C LYS A 247 9.15 -3.98 26.37
N ASP A 248 8.66 -3.46 25.25
CA ASP A 248 7.67 -4.15 24.40
C ASP A 248 8.31 -5.34 23.70
N ALA A 249 9.56 -5.19 23.22
CA ALA A 249 10.34 -6.29 22.66
C ALA A 249 10.55 -7.43 23.66
N PHE A 250 10.91 -7.12 24.90
CA PHE A 250 11.04 -8.15 25.96
C PHE A 250 9.70 -8.82 26.29
N LYS A 251 8.62 -8.06 26.34
CA LYS A 251 7.29 -8.60 26.58
C LYS A 251 6.86 -9.52 25.44
N MET A 252 7.08 -9.12 24.18
CA MET A 252 6.81 -9.93 23.00
C MET A 252 7.61 -11.24 23.04
N MET A 253 8.92 -11.19 23.32
CA MET A 253 9.76 -12.39 23.43
C MET A 253 9.26 -13.34 24.52
N LYS A 254 8.80 -12.82 25.65
CA LYS A 254 8.25 -13.64 26.73
C LYS A 254 6.94 -14.31 26.31
N ILE A 255 6.00 -13.58 25.72
CA ILE A 255 4.73 -14.13 25.23
C ILE A 255 4.99 -15.20 24.16
N THR A 256 5.88 -14.93 23.20
CA THR A 256 6.27 -15.88 22.16
C THR A 256 6.84 -17.16 22.76
N HIS A 257 7.71 -17.06 23.76
CA HIS A 257 8.27 -18.21 24.44
C HIS A 257 7.21 -19.03 25.19
N ASP A 258 6.32 -18.37 25.93
CA ASP A 258 5.28 -19.03 26.72
C ASP A 258 4.24 -19.69 25.80
N ASN A 259 3.83 -19.03 24.71
CA ASN A 259 2.90 -19.55 23.72
C ASN A 259 3.49 -20.73 22.95
N ALA A 260 4.74 -20.67 22.54
CA ALA A 260 5.42 -21.79 21.87
C ALA A 260 5.47 -23.06 22.72
N LYS A 261 5.67 -22.93 24.05
CA LYS A 261 5.59 -24.05 24.98
C LYS A 261 4.21 -24.70 25.06
N ASN A 262 3.17 -23.91 24.86
CA ASN A 262 1.78 -24.34 24.89
C ASN A 262 1.25 -24.78 23.51
N GLY A 263 2.10 -24.81 22.48
CA GLY A 263 1.74 -25.21 21.11
C GLY A 263 0.90 -24.18 20.36
N VAL A 264 0.87 -22.93 20.81
CA VAL A 264 0.25 -21.82 20.09
C VAL A 264 1.17 -21.40 18.94
N ASP A 265 0.63 -21.26 17.75
CA ASP A 265 1.43 -20.88 16.59
C ASP A 265 1.90 -19.41 16.65
N LEU A 266 2.88 -19.09 15.80
CA LEU A 266 3.47 -17.75 15.80
C LEU A 266 2.47 -16.67 15.33
N GLY A 267 1.61 -16.98 14.36
CA GLY A 267 0.60 -16.06 13.86
C GLY A 267 -0.41 -15.66 14.92
N ASP A 268 -0.97 -16.66 15.64
CA ASP A 268 -1.89 -16.41 16.74
C ASP A 268 -1.19 -15.63 17.89
N THR A 269 0.10 -15.93 18.15
CA THR A 269 0.91 -15.19 19.13
C THR A 269 1.12 -13.73 18.75
N LEU A 270 1.43 -13.47 17.48
CA LEU A 270 1.59 -12.09 16.98
C LEU A 270 0.28 -11.33 17.01
N THR A 271 -0.82 -12.00 16.63
CA THR A 271 -2.16 -11.41 16.72
C THR A 271 -2.51 -11.06 18.16
N GLU A 272 -2.31 -11.96 19.12
CA GLU A 272 -2.55 -11.71 20.55
C GLU A 272 -1.71 -10.53 21.08
N TYR A 273 -0.46 -10.44 20.63
CA TYR A 273 0.44 -9.40 21.10
C TYR A 273 0.15 -8.01 20.52
N PHE A 274 0.00 -7.93 19.20
CA PHE A 274 -0.13 -6.65 18.50
C PHE A 274 -1.58 -6.21 18.33
N PHE A 275 -2.51 -7.14 18.12
CA PHE A 275 -3.91 -6.80 17.95
C PHE A 275 -4.60 -6.59 19.30
N LYS A 276 -4.69 -5.34 19.72
CA LYS A 276 -5.39 -4.94 20.93
C LYS A 276 -6.57 -4.06 20.55
N PRO A 277 -7.79 -4.59 20.53
CA PRO A 277 -8.98 -3.85 20.12
C PRO A 277 -9.14 -2.49 20.78
N ASP A 278 -8.72 -2.37 22.06
CA ASP A 278 -8.84 -1.12 22.82
C ASP A 278 -7.95 0.03 22.29
N ILE A 279 -6.85 -0.28 21.59
CA ILE A 279 -5.98 0.74 20.98
C ILE A 279 -6.73 1.46 19.84
N TYR A 280 -7.49 0.73 19.05
CA TYR A 280 -8.18 1.27 17.88
C TYR A 280 -9.30 2.25 18.26
N LYS A 281 -9.92 2.09 19.44
CA LYS A 281 -10.91 3.03 19.97
C LYS A 281 -10.36 4.43 20.16
N THR A 282 -9.05 4.58 20.27
CA THR A 282 -8.40 5.88 20.45
C THR A 282 -8.14 6.61 19.13
N TRP A 283 -8.25 5.92 18.01
CA TRP A 283 -8.01 6.52 16.71
C TRP A 283 -9.21 7.32 16.24
N THR A 284 -8.95 8.42 15.55
CA THR A 284 -9.98 9.34 15.10
C THR A 284 -10.22 9.15 13.61
N LYS A 285 -11.50 9.06 13.20
CA LYS A 285 -11.87 9.10 11.79
C LYS A 285 -11.18 10.26 11.06
N GLY A 286 -10.75 10.03 9.83
CA GLY A 286 -10.04 11.01 9.03
C GLY A 286 -8.63 11.34 9.52
N ILE A 287 -7.99 10.47 10.32
CA ILE A 287 -6.63 10.70 10.82
C ILE A 287 -5.62 10.80 9.69
N LEU A 288 -5.73 9.92 8.65
CA LEU A 288 -4.82 9.97 7.52
C LEU A 288 -4.95 11.29 6.76
N ARG A 289 -6.18 11.78 6.54
CA ARG A 289 -6.40 13.09 5.92
C ARG A 289 -5.65 14.22 6.65
N LYS A 290 -5.64 14.22 7.99
CA LYS A 290 -4.90 15.23 8.78
C LYS A 290 -3.40 15.16 8.55
N LEU A 291 -2.85 13.95 8.43
CA LEU A 291 -1.43 13.75 8.11
C LEU A 291 -1.14 14.23 6.69
N ASP A 292 -1.96 13.86 5.72
CA ASP A 292 -1.86 14.27 4.33
C ASP A 292 -1.95 15.79 4.15
N GLU A 293 -2.89 16.45 4.83
CA GLU A 293 -3.02 17.93 4.82
C GLU A 293 -1.78 18.62 5.42
N THR A 294 -1.12 17.99 6.39
CA THR A 294 0.12 18.51 6.96
C THR A 294 1.26 18.36 5.97
N ALA A 295 1.45 17.19 5.38
CA ALA A 295 2.44 16.94 4.35
C ALA A 295 2.23 17.84 3.12
N ARG A 296 0.98 18.05 2.68
CA ARG A 296 0.65 18.96 1.56
C ARG A 296 1.03 20.42 1.86
N ARG A 297 0.78 20.91 3.07
CA ARG A 297 1.21 22.27 3.46
C ARG A 297 2.72 22.44 3.37
N GLU A 298 3.49 21.44 3.76
CA GLU A 298 4.94 21.45 3.68
C GLU A 298 5.45 21.30 2.24
N ALA A 299 4.79 20.46 1.45
CA ALA A 299 5.13 20.26 0.04
C ALA A 299 4.80 21.47 -0.85
N GLY A 300 3.76 22.26 -0.50
CA GLY A 300 3.24 23.34 -1.36
C GLY A 300 2.73 22.77 -2.68
N ASP A 301 3.18 23.34 -3.81
CA ASP A 301 2.77 22.93 -5.16
C ASP A 301 3.61 21.76 -5.74
N THR A 302 4.60 21.26 -4.99
CA THR A 302 5.42 20.11 -5.42
C THR A 302 4.54 18.85 -5.46
N PRO A 303 4.63 18.00 -6.51
CA PRO A 303 3.93 16.72 -6.51
C PRO A 303 4.22 15.91 -5.24
N LEU A 304 3.17 15.44 -4.57
CA LEU A 304 3.26 14.74 -3.28
C LEU A 304 2.58 13.39 -3.37
N PHE A 305 3.34 12.33 -3.11
CA PHE A 305 2.89 10.95 -3.20
C PHE A 305 2.93 10.28 -1.83
N THR A 306 1.86 9.61 -1.45
CA THR A 306 1.89 8.63 -0.37
C THR A 306 2.24 7.29 -0.99
N THR A 307 3.45 6.79 -0.73
CA THR A 307 3.97 5.57 -1.35
C THR A 307 3.75 4.32 -0.53
N GLU A 308 3.25 4.48 0.71
CA GLU A 308 2.68 3.41 1.54
C GLU A 308 1.57 3.92 2.45
N TRP A 309 0.45 3.20 2.49
CA TRP A 309 -0.60 3.36 3.49
C TRP A 309 -1.45 2.09 3.59
N ASN A 310 -2.05 1.84 4.74
CA ASN A 310 -3.01 0.75 4.97
C ASN A 310 -3.85 1.04 6.21
N SER A 311 -4.86 0.21 6.48
CA SER A 311 -5.72 0.29 7.66
C SER A 311 -4.99 0.04 8.99
N MET A 312 -3.80 -0.55 8.93
CA MET A 312 -3.00 -0.95 10.09
C MET A 312 -1.54 -1.16 9.68
N ALA A 313 -0.60 -0.65 10.49
CA ALA A 313 0.83 -0.89 10.31
C ALA A 313 1.30 -2.24 10.88
N VAL A 314 0.45 -2.93 11.64
CA VAL A 314 0.82 -4.19 12.30
C VAL A 314 0.51 -5.37 11.41
N TYR A 315 1.54 -6.15 11.10
CA TYR A 315 1.42 -7.43 10.40
C TYR A 315 0.63 -8.45 11.22
N SER A 316 -0.09 -9.33 10.55
CA SER A 316 -0.95 -10.33 11.19
C SER A 316 -2.16 -9.76 11.96
N ALA A 317 -2.66 -8.61 11.54
CA ALA A 317 -3.88 -8.03 12.12
C ALA A 317 -5.14 -8.58 11.41
N PRO A 318 -6.12 -9.15 12.14
CA PRO A 318 -7.33 -9.73 11.55
C PRO A 318 -8.10 -8.78 10.63
N VAL A 319 -8.02 -7.49 10.90
CA VAL A 319 -8.70 -6.42 10.14
C VAL A 319 -8.31 -6.36 8.66
N HIS A 320 -7.10 -6.81 8.31
CA HIS A 320 -6.65 -6.84 6.91
C HIS A 320 -7.44 -7.81 6.02
N ASP A 321 -8.05 -8.84 6.63
CA ASP A 321 -8.81 -9.88 5.92
C ASP A 321 -10.33 -9.67 5.99
N GLU A 322 -10.80 -8.51 6.49
CA GLU A 322 -12.19 -8.26 6.82
C GLU A 322 -12.71 -6.99 6.16
N LYS A 323 -14.04 -6.81 6.12
CA LYS A 323 -14.72 -5.62 5.60
C LYS A 323 -14.20 -4.30 6.20
N TYR A 324 -13.65 -4.35 7.41
CA TYR A 324 -12.98 -3.23 8.08
C TYR A 324 -11.94 -2.55 7.18
N SER A 325 -11.09 -3.35 6.53
CA SER A 325 -10.06 -2.83 5.62
C SER A 325 -10.67 -2.17 4.38
N ALA A 326 -11.76 -2.72 3.84
CA ALA A 326 -12.46 -2.13 2.70
C ALA A 326 -13.13 -0.79 3.06
N ALA A 327 -13.81 -0.71 4.19
CA ALA A 327 -14.45 0.52 4.65
C ALA A 327 -13.41 1.62 4.95
N PHE A 328 -12.31 1.26 5.59
CA PHE A 328 -11.19 2.15 5.83
C PHE A 328 -10.59 2.68 4.53
N LEU A 329 -10.34 1.79 3.57
CA LEU A 329 -9.80 2.12 2.26
C LEU A 329 -10.69 3.12 1.54
N VAL A 330 -11.99 2.82 1.43
CA VAL A 330 -12.96 3.70 0.76
C VAL A 330 -13.04 5.06 1.44
N LYS A 331 -13.14 5.09 2.78
CA LYS A 331 -13.13 6.35 3.54
C LYS A 331 -11.89 7.17 3.25
N SER A 332 -10.70 6.56 3.31
CA SER A 332 -9.43 7.26 3.12
C SER A 332 -9.34 7.88 1.73
N VAL A 333 -9.69 7.12 0.68
CA VAL A 333 -9.71 7.65 -0.70
C VAL A 333 -10.74 8.76 -0.87
N MET A 334 -11.94 8.60 -0.28
CA MET A 334 -12.99 9.64 -0.37
C MET A 334 -12.59 10.94 0.34
N ASP A 335 -11.78 10.85 1.37
CA ASP A 335 -11.30 12.01 2.13
C ASP A 335 -10.19 12.80 1.43
N LEU A 336 -9.46 12.20 0.49
CA LEU A 336 -8.32 12.84 -0.17
C LEU A 336 -8.68 14.15 -0.90
N LYS A 337 -9.74 14.15 -1.70
CA LYS A 337 -10.21 15.34 -2.45
C LYS A 337 -9.07 16.15 -3.10
N GLY A 338 -8.16 15.48 -3.78
CA GLY A 338 -7.05 16.13 -4.47
C GLY A 338 -5.92 16.63 -3.54
N ILE A 339 -5.78 16.09 -2.34
CA ILE A 339 -4.66 16.41 -1.43
C ILE A 339 -3.37 15.75 -1.90
N MET A 340 -3.45 14.48 -2.35
CA MET A 340 -2.33 13.69 -2.84
C MET A 340 -2.39 13.53 -4.36
N ASP A 341 -1.23 13.58 -5.02
CA ASP A 341 -1.13 13.34 -6.47
C ASP A 341 -0.99 11.83 -6.79
N ALA A 342 -0.55 11.03 -5.81
CA ALA A 342 -0.52 9.57 -5.86
C ALA A 342 -0.74 8.97 -4.46
N TYR A 343 -1.47 7.85 -4.39
CA TYR A 343 -1.86 7.23 -3.13
C TYR A 343 -1.76 5.71 -3.23
N MET A 344 -0.55 5.17 -2.96
CA MET A 344 -0.17 3.78 -3.21
C MET A 344 -0.40 2.92 -1.98
N PHE A 345 -1.36 1.99 -2.06
CA PHE A 345 -1.70 1.09 -0.95
C PHE A 345 -0.60 0.05 -0.70
N TRP A 346 -0.32 -0.25 0.55
CA TRP A 346 0.59 -1.30 0.99
C TRP A 346 -0.20 -2.52 1.50
N CYS A 347 -0.32 -3.66 0.74
CA CYS A 347 0.34 -3.92 -0.52
C CYS A 347 -0.53 -4.79 -1.45
N CYS A 348 0.03 -5.27 -2.55
CA CYS A 348 -0.69 -6.06 -3.56
C CYS A 348 -0.99 -7.48 -3.08
N SER A 349 0.00 -8.19 -2.52
CA SER A 349 -0.06 -9.63 -2.24
C SER A 349 0.23 -9.97 -0.80
N ASP A 350 -0.45 -11.00 -0.27
CA ASP A 350 -0.11 -11.64 1.01
C ASP A 350 1.09 -12.58 0.89
N VAL A 351 1.66 -12.78 -0.30
CA VAL A 351 2.99 -13.34 -0.45
C VAL A 351 3.97 -12.28 0.04
N PHE A 352 4.11 -12.22 1.37
CA PHE A 352 4.83 -11.18 2.09
C PHE A 352 5.84 -11.85 3.02
N GLU A 353 7.12 -11.64 2.76
CA GLU A 353 8.20 -12.37 3.43
C GLU A 353 9.18 -11.45 4.18
N GLU A 354 8.88 -10.16 4.26
CA GLU A 354 9.72 -9.17 4.93
C GLU A 354 9.83 -9.41 6.45
N LEU A 355 8.72 -9.85 7.07
CA LEU A 355 8.66 -10.11 8.52
C LEU A 355 8.63 -11.62 8.79
N PHE A 356 7.44 -12.22 8.80
CA PHE A 356 7.24 -13.63 9.09
C PHE A 356 6.46 -14.29 7.97
N ILE A 357 6.85 -15.50 7.60
CA ILE A 357 6.06 -16.30 6.66
C ILE A 357 5.01 -17.04 7.47
N LEU A 358 3.76 -16.62 7.35
CA LEU A 358 2.61 -17.28 7.96
C LEU A 358 1.91 -18.13 6.91
N GLY A 359 1.75 -19.43 7.21
CA GLY A 359 1.28 -20.40 6.23
C GLY A 359 -0.22 -20.42 5.98
N LYS A 360 -1.03 -19.73 6.77
CA LYS A 360 -2.50 -19.77 6.67
C LYS A 360 -3.02 -18.85 5.56
N PRO A 361 -4.08 -19.24 4.84
CA PRO A 361 -4.65 -18.41 3.76
C PRO A 361 -5.12 -17.02 4.17
N PHE A 362 -5.66 -16.88 5.39
CA PHE A 362 -6.11 -15.60 5.95
C PHE A 362 -5.47 -15.41 7.32
N HIS A 363 -4.31 -14.79 7.33
CA HIS A 363 -3.47 -14.59 8.51
C HIS A 363 -3.24 -13.13 8.85
N GLY A 364 -4.01 -12.22 8.21
CA GLY A 364 -3.94 -10.80 8.50
C GLY A 364 -2.75 -10.06 7.87
N SER A 365 -2.22 -10.54 6.75
CA SER A 365 -1.19 -9.83 6.00
C SER A 365 -1.75 -8.61 5.24
N TYR A 366 -0.88 -7.78 4.72
CA TYR A 366 -1.21 -6.47 4.15
C TYR A 366 -1.88 -6.51 2.78
N GLY A 367 -1.78 -7.63 2.06
CA GLY A 367 -2.18 -7.75 0.67
C GLY A 367 -3.67 -7.51 0.41
N ILE A 368 -3.98 -7.10 -0.81
CA ILE A 368 -5.36 -7.09 -1.30
C ILE A 368 -5.76 -8.44 -1.89
N VAL A 369 -4.77 -9.30 -2.16
CA VAL A 369 -4.94 -10.67 -2.65
C VAL A 369 -4.18 -11.60 -1.71
N ASN A 370 -4.83 -12.68 -1.25
CA ASN A 370 -4.19 -13.63 -0.34
C ASN A 370 -3.17 -14.55 -1.05
N ASN A 371 -2.45 -15.39 -0.29
CA ASN A 371 -1.44 -16.32 -0.80
C ASN A 371 -1.93 -17.26 -1.92
N ASP A 372 -3.22 -17.60 -1.93
CA ASP A 372 -3.85 -18.46 -2.92
C ASP A 372 -4.44 -17.70 -4.11
N GLY A 373 -4.17 -16.41 -4.21
CA GLY A 373 -4.69 -15.53 -5.25
C GLY A 373 -6.17 -15.20 -5.08
N ILE A 374 -6.73 -15.29 -3.87
CA ILE A 374 -8.12 -14.95 -3.56
C ILE A 374 -8.21 -13.45 -3.23
N PRO A 375 -9.02 -12.65 -3.96
CA PRO A 375 -9.28 -11.26 -3.63
C PRO A 375 -9.89 -11.10 -2.23
N LYS A 376 -9.34 -10.19 -1.43
CA LYS A 376 -9.81 -9.86 -0.08
C LYS A 376 -10.84 -8.71 -0.12
N PRO A 377 -11.52 -8.36 0.98
CA PRO A 377 -12.51 -7.28 0.97
C PRO A 377 -11.99 -5.93 0.47
N ASN A 378 -10.73 -5.59 0.78
CA ASN A 378 -10.08 -4.37 0.29
C ASN A 378 -9.85 -4.36 -1.24
N PHE A 379 -9.61 -5.52 -1.88
CA PHE A 379 -9.62 -5.62 -3.35
C PHE A 379 -10.97 -5.20 -3.93
N TRP A 380 -12.06 -5.68 -3.34
CA TRP A 380 -13.41 -5.32 -3.77
C TRP A 380 -13.74 -3.85 -3.47
N GLY A 381 -13.18 -3.28 -2.40
CA GLY A 381 -13.22 -1.85 -2.15
C GLY A 381 -12.64 -1.05 -3.31
N PHE A 382 -11.44 -1.40 -3.78
CA PHE A 382 -10.84 -0.81 -4.98
C PHE A 382 -11.68 -1.07 -6.24
N LYS A 383 -12.28 -2.26 -6.37
CA LYS A 383 -13.15 -2.56 -7.50
C LYS A 383 -14.38 -1.66 -7.53
N LEU A 384 -15.00 -1.35 -6.39
CA LEU A 384 -16.07 -0.36 -6.32
C LEU A 384 -15.59 1.03 -6.74
N LEU A 385 -14.40 1.47 -6.25
CA LEU A 385 -13.83 2.75 -6.63
C LEU A 385 -13.53 2.85 -8.15
N SER A 386 -13.10 1.74 -8.78
CA SER A 386 -12.82 1.72 -10.23
C SER A 386 -14.06 1.83 -11.12
N GLN A 387 -15.26 1.67 -10.56
CA GLN A 387 -16.54 1.76 -11.28
C GLN A 387 -17.23 3.12 -11.11
N LEU A 388 -16.65 4.03 -10.31
CA LEU A 388 -17.26 5.32 -10.02
C LEU A 388 -17.32 6.21 -11.25
N TYR A 389 -18.42 6.95 -11.38
CA TYR A 389 -18.60 7.91 -12.46
C TYR A 389 -17.59 9.07 -12.37
N PRO A 390 -17.30 9.74 -13.50
CA PRO A 390 -16.18 10.68 -13.61
C PRO A 390 -16.37 11.98 -12.82
N GLU A 391 -17.61 12.33 -12.47
CA GLU A 391 -17.94 13.56 -11.74
C GLU A 391 -18.47 13.23 -10.35
N ARG A 392 -17.94 13.87 -9.32
CA ARG A 392 -18.34 13.73 -7.91
C ARG A 392 -18.99 15.02 -7.41
N LEU A 393 -20.09 14.95 -6.67
CA LEU A 393 -20.61 16.11 -5.96
C LEU A 393 -19.61 16.62 -4.92
N ASP A 394 -19.40 17.94 -4.89
CA ASP A 394 -18.49 18.60 -3.93
C ASP A 394 -19.13 18.72 -2.53
N LEU A 395 -19.35 17.57 -1.90
CA LEU A 395 -19.91 17.49 -0.56
C LEU A 395 -18.83 17.67 0.51
N PRO A 396 -19.17 18.19 1.70
CA PRO A 396 -18.23 18.25 2.81
C PRO A 396 -17.82 16.85 3.27
N VAL A 397 -16.56 16.71 3.72
CA VAL A 397 -16.11 15.51 4.41
C VAL A 397 -16.72 15.51 5.82
N THR A 398 -17.34 14.39 6.22
CA THR A 398 -17.93 14.20 7.53
C THR A 398 -17.23 13.07 8.30
N ASN A 399 -17.62 12.85 9.54
CA ASN A 399 -17.21 11.71 10.35
C ASN A 399 -18.44 11.05 10.98
N ASP A 400 -19.55 11.02 10.24
CA ASP A 400 -20.80 10.40 10.67
C ASP A 400 -20.68 8.87 10.78
N ALA A 401 -21.65 8.21 11.38
CA ALA A 401 -21.68 6.75 11.49
C ALA A 401 -21.71 6.08 10.11
N VAL A 402 -22.49 6.64 9.18
CA VAL A 402 -22.49 6.29 7.76
C VAL A 402 -22.23 7.55 6.97
N GLU A 403 -21.22 7.53 6.15
CA GLU A 403 -20.84 8.61 5.24
C GLU A 403 -21.19 8.24 3.81
N TYR A 404 -21.26 9.23 2.93
CA TYR A 404 -21.59 8.99 1.53
C TYR A 404 -20.89 9.96 0.58
N SER A 405 -20.70 9.48 -0.65
CA SER A 405 -20.28 10.28 -1.79
C SER A 405 -21.20 10.01 -2.97
N VAL A 406 -21.44 11.02 -3.78
CA VAL A 406 -22.36 10.93 -4.92
C VAL A 406 -21.60 11.22 -6.20
N PHE A 407 -21.81 10.37 -7.20
CA PHE A 407 -21.15 10.46 -8.50
C PHE A 407 -22.19 10.53 -9.61
N VAL A 408 -21.89 11.26 -10.65
CA VAL A 408 -22.83 11.49 -11.75
C VAL A 408 -22.17 11.34 -13.12
N ASP A 409 -22.93 10.81 -14.07
CA ASP A 409 -22.57 10.75 -15.48
C ASP A 409 -23.86 10.90 -16.32
N GLY A 410 -24.04 12.06 -16.95
CA GLY A 410 -25.30 12.41 -17.61
C GLY A 410 -26.48 12.31 -16.66
N GLU A 411 -27.46 11.45 -16.94
CA GLU A 411 -28.63 11.21 -16.07
C GLU A 411 -28.39 10.15 -15.01
N LYS A 412 -27.30 9.37 -15.10
CA LYS A 412 -26.96 8.30 -14.17
C LYS A 412 -26.37 8.86 -12.87
N THR A 413 -26.64 8.16 -11.78
CA THR A 413 -26.15 8.55 -10.46
C THR A 413 -25.66 7.32 -9.70
N GLN A 414 -24.55 7.48 -8.99
CA GLN A 414 -24.08 6.49 -8.01
C GLN A 414 -24.01 7.14 -6.63
N ILE A 415 -24.36 6.37 -5.60
CA ILE A 415 -24.22 6.76 -4.19
C ILE A 415 -23.36 5.70 -3.52
N LEU A 416 -22.14 6.07 -3.14
CA LEU A 416 -21.22 5.22 -2.39
C LEU A 416 -21.39 5.51 -0.91
N LEU A 417 -21.82 4.52 -0.14
CA LEU A 417 -21.99 4.55 1.31
C LEU A 417 -20.86 3.79 1.97
N TYR A 418 -20.31 4.30 3.05
CA TYR A 418 -19.27 3.65 3.83
C TYR A 418 -19.41 3.97 5.32
N ALA A 419 -19.45 2.92 6.14
CA ALA A 419 -19.69 3.00 7.58
C ALA A 419 -18.40 2.75 8.39
N GLN A 420 -17.28 3.35 7.99
CA GLN A 420 -15.99 3.12 8.62
C GLN A 420 -16.00 3.49 10.10
N ASP A 421 -15.50 2.58 10.94
CA ASP A 421 -15.24 2.84 12.35
C ASP A 421 -13.96 2.09 12.76
N PHE A 422 -13.17 2.69 13.64
CA PHE A 422 -11.97 2.07 14.18
C PHE A 422 -12.26 1.10 15.33
N ASP A 423 -13.39 1.24 16.02
CA ASP A 423 -13.76 0.30 17.08
C ASP A 423 -14.12 -1.07 16.49
N TYR A 424 -13.16 -1.99 16.53
CA TYR A 424 -13.31 -3.34 16.00
C TYR A 424 -14.45 -4.15 16.65
N ALA A 425 -14.81 -3.83 17.89
CA ALA A 425 -15.91 -4.48 18.61
C ALA A 425 -17.29 -3.89 18.28
N LYS A 426 -17.34 -2.85 17.45
CA LYS A 426 -18.59 -2.15 17.12
C LYS A 426 -19.30 -2.82 15.95
N HIS A 427 -20.55 -3.18 16.14
CA HIS A 427 -21.40 -3.86 15.16
C HIS A 427 -22.80 -3.17 15.06
N ASP A 428 -22.82 -1.84 15.14
CA ASP A 428 -24.07 -1.08 15.07
C ASP A 428 -24.67 -1.14 13.67
N THR A 429 -26.00 -1.17 13.61
CA THR A 429 -26.77 -1.08 12.37
C THR A 429 -27.43 0.29 12.28
N THR A 430 -27.28 0.97 11.16
CA THR A 430 -27.94 2.25 10.86
C THR A 430 -28.99 2.06 9.76
N GLU A 431 -30.24 2.36 10.08
CA GLU A 431 -31.33 2.42 9.11
C GLU A 431 -31.23 3.74 8.33
N LEU A 432 -31.17 3.64 6.99
CA LEU A 432 -31.06 4.77 6.07
C LEU A 432 -32.33 4.97 5.26
N GLU A 433 -32.76 6.22 5.15
CA GLU A 433 -33.71 6.70 4.16
C GLU A 433 -33.03 7.79 3.32
N ILE A 434 -32.70 7.46 2.07
CA ILE A 434 -31.98 8.33 1.13
C ILE A 434 -32.99 8.83 0.10
N THR A 435 -33.15 10.14 -0.01
CA THR A 435 -33.97 10.78 -1.03
C THR A 435 -33.08 11.64 -1.94
N ILE A 436 -33.18 11.45 -3.24
CA ILE A 436 -32.44 12.18 -4.26
C ILE A 436 -33.40 12.72 -5.32
N ASN A 437 -33.18 13.96 -5.77
CA ASN A 437 -34.00 14.63 -6.78
C ASN A 437 -33.69 14.12 -8.21
N THR A 438 -33.99 12.85 -8.44
CA THR A 438 -33.95 12.17 -9.75
C THR A 438 -35.04 11.11 -9.83
N SER A 439 -35.56 10.83 -11.01
CA SER A 439 -36.55 9.77 -11.23
C SER A 439 -35.85 8.55 -11.81
N ALA A 440 -35.32 7.69 -10.94
CA ALA A 440 -34.68 6.44 -11.37
C ALA A 440 -35.73 5.46 -11.92
N ARG A 441 -35.34 4.73 -12.97
CA ARG A 441 -36.09 3.59 -13.53
C ARG A 441 -35.64 2.26 -12.94
N SER A 442 -34.40 2.20 -12.53
CA SER A 442 -33.80 1.06 -11.84
C SER A 442 -32.82 1.51 -10.76
N VAL A 443 -32.72 0.72 -9.71
CA VAL A 443 -31.67 0.87 -8.70
C VAL A 443 -31.04 -0.49 -8.44
N THR A 444 -29.73 -0.54 -8.51
CA THR A 444 -28.95 -1.72 -8.13
C THR A 444 -28.01 -1.39 -6.99
N LYS A 445 -27.59 -2.42 -6.25
CA LYS A 445 -26.58 -2.32 -5.19
C LYS A 445 -25.47 -3.32 -5.38
N GLN A 446 -24.25 -2.94 -5.01
CA GLN A 446 -23.10 -3.82 -4.78
C GLN A 446 -22.66 -3.63 -3.33
N VAL A 447 -22.33 -4.70 -2.62
CA VAL A 447 -22.10 -4.67 -1.16
C VAL A 447 -20.83 -5.40 -0.79
N ILE A 448 -20.10 -4.82 0.17
CA ILE A 448 -19.02 -5.49 0.92
C ILE A 448 -19.46 -5.47 2.38
N ASP A 449 -19.78 -6.65 2.93
CA ASP A 449 -20.25 -6.83 4.29
C ASP A 449 -19.84 -8.22 4.84
N ASP A 450 -20.41 -8.66 5.95
CA ASP A 450 -20.10 -9.96 6.55
C ASP A 450 -20.49 -11.17 5.67
N ASN A 451 -21.43 -10.99 4.73
CA ASN A 451 -21.97 -12.04 3.86
C ASN A 451 -21.48 -11.92 2.40
N HIS A 452 -21.05 -10.74 1.97
CA HIS A 452 -20.64 -10.44 0.60
C HIS A 452 -19.18 -10.02 0.55
N CYS A 453 -18.45 -10.53 -0.45
CA CYS A 453 -17.03 -10.25 -0.64
C CYS A 453 -16.16 -10.65 0.58
N ASN A 454 -16.59 -11.68 1.33
CA ASN A 454 -15.93 -12.14 2.55
C ASN A 454 -15.34 -13.56 2.39
N PRO A 455 -14.18 -13.71 1.76
CA PRO A 455 -13.55 -14.99 1.53
C PRO A 455 -13.06 -15.67 2.83
N LYS A 456 -12.72 -14.90 3.87
CA LYS A 456 -12.35 -15.42 5.18
C LYS A 456 -13.50 -16.19 5.82
N ALA A 457 -14.75 -15.74 5.68
CA ALA A 457 -15.91 -16.45 6.18
C ALA A 457 -16.08 -17.83 5.52
N GLU A 458 -15.83 -17.93 4.21
CA GLU A 458 -15.87 -19.23 3.51
C GLU A 458 -14.76 -20.17 3.98
N TRP A 459 -13.54 -19.67 4.19
CA TRP A 459 -12.43 -20.43 4.76
C TRP A 459 -12.75 -20.93 6.19
N LEU A 460 -13.42 -20.11 7.01
CA LEU A 460 -13.87 -20.52 8.34
C LEU A 460 -14.88 -21.66 8.29
N LYS A 461 -15.83 -21.64 7.33
CA LYS A 461 -16.80 -22.72 7.10
C LYS A 461 -16.15 -24.03 6.69
N LEU A 462 -14.98 -23.98 6.04
CA LEU A 462 -14.18 -25.15 5.68
C LEU A 462 -13.36 -25.74 6.85
N GLY A 463 -13.45 -25.16 8.05
CA GLY A 463 -12.72 -25.62 9.24
C GLY A 463 -11.29 -25.07 9.33
N LYS A 464 -10.99 -23.95 8.69
CA LYS A 464 -9.68 -23.25 8.72
C LYS A 464 -8.50 -24.11 8.25
N PRO A 465 -8.54 -24.75 7.08
CA PRO A 465 -7.42 -25.55 6.61
C PRO A 465 -6.17 -24.68 6.45
N ASP A 466 -5.00 -25.21 6.83
CA ASP A 466 -3.72 -24.50 6.66
C ASP A 466 -3.38 -24.29 5.17
N LEU A 467 -3.79 -25.22 4.31
CA LEU A 467 -3.64 -25.12 2.86
C LEU A 467 -4.98 -25.42 2.19
N LEU A 468 -5.36 -24.56 1.23
CA LEU A 468 -6.53 -24.77 0.41
C LEU A 468 -6.22 -25.67 -0.79
N THR A 469 -7.12 -26.58 -1.11
CA THR A 469 -7.06 -27.31 -2.38
C THR A 469 -7.46 -26.38 -3.54
N PRO A 470 -6.99 -26.64 -4.79
CA PRO A 470 -7.40 -25.85 -5.95
C PRO A 470 -8.93 -25.73 -6.14
N ALA A 471 -9.68 -26.78 -5.76
CA ALA A 471 -11.15 -26.78 -5.83
C ALA A 471 -11.75 -25.81 -4.79
N GLN A 472 -11.20 -25.77 -3.56
CA GLN A 472 -11.62 -24.83 -2.52
C GLN A 472 -11.29 -23.39 -2.89
N VAL A 473 -10.08 -23.14 -3.43
CA VAL A 473 -9.70 -21.80 -3.94
C VAL A 473 -10.69 -21.33 -5.00
N LYS A 474 -10.99 -22.18 -5.99
CA LYS A 474 -11.97 -21.86 -7.04
C LYS A 474 -13.34 -21.55 -6.45
N MET A 475 -13.83 -22.38 -5.56
CA MET A 475 -15.14 -22.21 -4.91
C MET A 475 -15.21 -20.88 -4.15
N ILE A 476 -14.19 -20.55 -3.33
CA ILE A 476 -14.15 -19.30 -2.57
C ILE A 476 -14.13 -18.11 -3.53
N LYS A 477 -13.27 -18.13 -4.57
CA LYS A 477 -13.22 -17.07 -5.58
C LYS A 477 -14.57 -16.84 -6.26
N GLU A 478 -15.32 -17.90 -6.58
CA GLU A 478 -16.62 -17.82 -7.24
C GLU A 478 -17.71 -17.31 -6.31
N SER A 479 -17.74 -17.79 -5.05
CA SER A 479 -18.78 -17.42 -4.06
C SER A 479 -18.64 -16.04 -3.45
N THR A 480 -17.46 -15.44 -3.52
CA THR A 480 -17.16 -14.15 -2.87
C THR A 480 -16.90 -13.01 -3.85
N ARG A 481 -17.34 -13.16 -5.10
CA ARG A 481 -17.25 -12.08 -6.10
C ARG A 481 -18.21 -10.95 -5.78
N LEU A 482 -17.80 -9.75 -6.14
CA LEU A 482 -18.67 -8.58 -6.11
C LEU A 482 -19.78 -8.75 -7.14
N VAL A 483 -21.04 -8.74 -6.70
CA VAL A 483 -22.22 -8.89 -7.55
C VAL A 483 -23.12 -7.68 -7.46
N SER A 484 -23.83 -7.37 -8.55
CA SER A 484 -24.84 -6.32 -8.58
C SER A 484 -26.22 -6.95 -8.42
N GLU A 485 -27.00 -6.46 -7.47
CA GLU A 485 -28.33 -6.96 -7.15
C GLU A 485 -29.37 -5.82 -7.24
N PRO A 486 -30.63 -6.12 -7.59
CA PRO A 486 -31.71 -5.12 -7.54
C PRO A 486 -31.90 -4.57 -6.13
N GLN A 487 -32.11 -3.25 -6.01
CA GLN A 487 -32.45 -2.57 -4.76
C GLN A 487 -33.85 -1.98 -4.85
N ALA A 488 -34.70 -2.26 -3.85
CA ALA A 488 -36.03 -1.68 -3.78
C ALA A 488 -35.98 -0.16 -3.55
N PHE A 489 -36.84 0.56 -4.27
CA PHE A 489 -36.96 2.02 -4.20
C PHE A 489 -38.38 2.48 -4.49
N THR A 490 -38.68 3.74 -4.22
CA THR A 490 -39.88 4.44 -4.68
C THR A 490 -39.48 5.66 -5.49
N ALA A 491 -40.16 5.91 -6.62
CA ALA A 491 -39.94 7.10 -7.45
C ALA A 491 -41.25 7.89 -7.55
N GLU A 492 -41.31 9.06 -6.93
CA GLU A 492 -42.48 9.91 -6.87
C GLU A 492 -42.08 11.39 -6.94
N ASN A 493 -42.88 12.18 -7.67
CA ASN A 493 -42.71 13.64 -7.76
C ASN A 493 -41.29 14.09 -8.13
N GLY A 494 -40.61 13.34 -9.04
CA GLY A 494 -39.25 13.67 -9.46
C GLY A 494 -38.14 13.28 -8.47
N ASN A 495 -38.49 12.56 -7.41
CA ASN A 495 -37.53 12.07 -6.42
C ASN A 495 -37.50 10.54 -6.38
N THR A 496 -36.33 9.99 -6.14
CA THR A 496 -36.14 8.56 -5.80
C THR A 496 -35.81 8.43 -4.33
N THR A 497 -36.53 7.56 -3.62
CA THR A 497 -36.28 7.26 -2.20
C THR A 497 -35.89 5.78 -2.06
N ILE A 498 -34.76 5.56 -1.38
CA ILE A 498 -34.17 4.24 -1.13
C ILE A 498 -34.09 4.03 0.38
N ARG A 499 -34.51 2.84 0.86
CA ARG A 499 -34.37 2.43 2.27
C ARG A 499 -33.51 1.19 2.34
N LEU A 500 -32.51 1.22 3.20
CA LEU A 500 -31.62 0.11 3.46
C LEU A 500 -30.97 0.22 4.84
N SER A 501 -30.46 -0.90 5.35
CA SER A 501 -29.66 -0.96 6.58
C SER A 501 -28.19 -1.09 6.21
N VAL A 502 -27.32 -0.40 6.94
CA VAL A 502 -25.86 -0.46 6.80
C VAL A 502 -25.25 -0.71 8.18
N GLN A 503 -24.40 -1.72 8.29
CA GLN A 503 -23.67 -2.02 9.53
C GLN A 503 -22.32 -1.33 9.57
N THR A 504 -21.75 -1.23 10.76
CA THR A 504 -20.37 -0.78 10.95
C THR A 504 -19.41 -1.51 10.01
N ASN A 505 -18.60 -0.75 9.32
CA ASN A 505 -17.61 -1.20 8.32
C ASN A 505 -18.19 -1.84 7.04
N ASP A 506 -19.49 -1.70 6.77
CA ASP A 506 -20.03 -2.02 5.44
C ASP A 506 -19.67 -0.95 4.41
N VAL A 507 -19.57 -1.39 3.16
CA VAL A 507 -19.47 -0.51 1.98
C VAL A 507 -20.56 -0.89 0.99
N VAL A 508 -21.32 0.09 0.51
CA VAL A 508 -22.43 -0.12 -0.43
C VAL A 508 -22.34 0.88 -1.58
N LEU A 509 -22.34 0.40 -2.80
CA LEU A 509 -22.49 1.22 -4.00
C LEU A 509 -23.90 1.04 -4.56
N LEU A 510 -24.69 2.11 -4.55
CA LEU A 510 -25.99 2.18 -5.21
C LEU A 510 -25.81 2.82 -6.59
N THR A 511 -26.40 2.20 -7.63
CA THR A 511 -26.42 2.75 -8.99
C THR A 511 -27.85 2.98 -9.43
N LEU A 512 -28.18 4.21 -9.79
CA LEU A 512 -29.49 4.68 -10.22
C LEU A 512 -29.44 5.01 -11.73
N GLU A 513 -30.36 4.42 -12.52
CA GLU A 513 -30.51 4.64 -13.96
C GLU A 513 -31.93 4.97 -14.36
#